data_2fd668c2b6574066b5158bb7f6394b1b
#
_entry.id   2fd668c2b6574066b5158bb7f6394b1b
#
_cell.length_a   1.000
_cell.length_b   1.000
_cell.length_c   1.000
_cell.angle_alpha   90.00
_cell.angle_beta   90.00
_cell.angle_gamma   90.00
#
_symmetry.space_group_name_H-M   'P 1'
#
loop_
_entity.id
_entity.type
_entity.pdbx_description
1 polymer ?
#
loop_
_entity_poly.entity_id
_entity_poly.type
_entity_poly.pdbx_seq_one_letter_code
_entity_poly.pdbx_strand_id
1 'polypeptide(L)'
;MGVYRLYTGSDGESHIEEIKAEALQKIKVTGTMSFSVQERAAGHFMDCHTAPFRRWQVGLVGRTIIGLSDGTSHTFVPGDVRLIVDTTGKGHTTTYPDGLTITMQIAPND
;
A
#
# COMPACT_ATOMS: atom_id res chain seq x y z
N MET A 1 -14.65 -0.78 1.90
CA MET A 1 -13.51 -1.06 2.79
C MET A 1 -13.02 -2.47 2.53
N GLY A 2 -11.71 -2.65 2.38
CA GLY A 2 -11.14 -3.96 2.12
C GLY A 2 -9.69 -4.03 2.56
N VAL A 3 -9.14 -5.23 2.46
CA VAL A 3 -7.73 -5.53 2.77
C VAL A 3 -7.09 -6.08 1.51
N TYR A 4 -5.97 -5.51 1.11
CA TYR A 4 -5.32 -5.79 -0.17
C TYR A 4 -3.84 -6.08 0.02
N ARG A 5 -3.27 -6.81 -0.93
CA ARG A 5 -1.83 -7.05 -1.00
C ARG A 5 -1.29 -6.47 -2.31
N LEU A 6 -0.27 -5.62 -2.20
CA LEU A 6 0.48 -5.08 -3.33
C LEU A 6 1.81 -5.83 -3.36
N TYR A 7 2.02 -6.66 -4.38
CA TYR A 7 3.14 -7.59 -4.42
C TYR A 7 3.77 -7.65 -5.80
N THR A 8 5.00 -8.16 -5.87
CA THR A 8 5.70 -8.40 -7.12
C THR A 8 5.40 -9.82 -7.60
N GLY A 9 4.84 -9.94 -8.79
CA GLY A 9 4.56 -11.23 -9.40
C GLY A 9 5.81 -11.86 -10.03
N SER A 10 5.67 -13.09 -10.52
CA SER A 10 6.75 -13.80 -11.20
C SER A 10 7.18 -13.11 -12.50
N ASP A 11 6.34 -12.24 -13.03
CA ASP A 11 6.60 -11.43 -14.23
C ASP A 11 7.44 -10.17 -13.95
N GLY A 12 7.80 -9.90 -12.69
CA GLY A 12 8.52 -8.69 -12.28
C GLY A 12 7.64 -7.45 -12.18
N GLU A 13 6.34 -7.59 -12.35
CA GLU A 13 5.38 -6.49 -12.29
C GLU A 13 4.71 -6.45 -10.93
N SER A 14 4.28 -5.26 -10.50
CA SER A 14 3.47 -5.13 -9.28
C SER A 14 2.03 -5.47 -9.58
N HIS A 15 1.39 -6.17 -8.65
CA HIS A 15 -0.01 -6.59 -8.73
C HIS A 15 -0.72 -6.26 -7.43
N ILE A 16 -2.04 -6.09 -7.52
CA ILE A 16 -2.88 -5.85 -6.35
C ILE A 16 -3.93 -6.96 -6.30
N GLU A 17 -4.06 -7.61 -5.14
CA GLU A 17 -5.10 -8.60 -4.91
C GLU A 17 -5.83 -8.32 -3.61
N GLU A 18 -7.12 -8.62 -3.57
CA GLU A 18 -7.90 -8.52 -2.34
C GLU A 18 -7.66 -9.76 -1.49
N ILE A 19 -7.43 -9.56 -0.19
CA ILE A 19 -7.30 -10.64 0.77
C ILE A 19 -8.71 -11.02 1.23
N LYS A 20 -9.13 -12.24 0.94
CA LYS A 20 -10.48 -12.70 1.22
C LYS A 20 -10.73 -12.91 2.71
N ALA A 21 -12.01 -12.88 3.10
CA ALA A 21 -12.43 -12.92 4.49
C ALA A 21 -11.84 -14.11 5.27
N GLU A 22 -11.82 -15.30 4.66
CA GLU A 22 -11.30 -16.49 5.32
C GLU A 22 -9.80 -16.40 5.58
N ALA A 23 -9.05 -15.65 4.77
CA ALA A 23 -7.63 -15.44 4.98
C ALA A 23 -7.34 -14.34 5.99
N LEU A 24 -8.27 -13.39 6.18
CA LEU A 24 -8.09 -12.29 7.13
C LEU A 24 -7.87 -12.79 8.55
N GLN A 25 -8.54 -13.86 8.93
CA GLN A 25 -8.43 -14.43 10.28
C GLN A 25 -7.03 -14.97 10.57
N LYS A 26 -6.23 -15.22 9.52
CA LYS A 26 -4.88 -15.75 9.65
C LYS A 26 -3.82 -14.65 9.67
N ILE A 27 -4.21 -13.39 9.40
CA ILE A 27 -3.27 -12.29 9.42
C ILE A 27 -2.94 -11.97 10.87
N LYS A 28 -1.66 -12.09 11.19
CA LYS A 28 -1.15 -11.80 12.52
C LYS A 28 0.23 -11.21 12.40
N VAL A 29 0.43 -10.07 13.03
CA VAL A 29 1.73 -9.40 13.07
C VAL A 29 2.29 -9.57 14.47
N THR A 30 3.47 -10.19 14.55
CA THR A 30 4.15 -10.45 15.84
C THR A 30 5.55 -9.88 15.79
N GLY A 31 6.16 -9.71 16.96
CA GLY A 31 7.51 -9.18 17.11
C GLY A 31 7.51 -7.69 17.33
N THR A 32 8.67 -7.08 17.18
CA THR A 32 8.85 -5.64 17.36
C THR A 32 8.51 -4.92 16.06
N MET A 33 7.59 -3.97 16.13
CA MET A 33 7.11 -3.22 14.98
C MET A 33 7.30 -1.73 15.19
N SER A 34 7.57 -0.99 14.10
CA SER A 34 7.53 0.46 14.08
C SER A 34 6.16 0.92 13.62
N PHE A 35 5.62 1.89 14.34
CA PHE A 35 4.34 2.50 14.03
C PHE A 35 4.59 3.96 13.70
N SER A 36 4.03 4.43 12.58
CA SER A 36 4.16 5.84 12.19
C SER A 36 2.91 6.34 11.50
N VAL A 37 2.73 7.66 11.53
CA VAL A 37 1.67 8.34 10.81
C VAL A 37 2.33 9.26 9.79
N GLN A 38 1.88 9.16 8.54
CA GLN A 38 2.45 9.90 7.41
C GLN A 38 1.42 10.84 6.81
N GLU A 39 1.85 12.05 6.48
CA GLU A 39 1.06 13.06 5.79
C GLU A 39 1.60 13.28 4.39
N ARG A 40 0.70 13.49 3.42
CA ARG A 40 1.05 13.85 2.05
C ARG A 40 0.18 15.00 1.58
N ALA A 41 0.80 15.97 0.91
CA ALA A 41 0.09 17.10 0.35
C ALA A 41 -0.70 16.70 -0.88
N ALA A 42 -1.73 17.49 -1.21
CA ALA A 42 -2.53 17.29 -2.41
C ALA A 42 -1.66 17.33 -3.67
N GLY A 43 -1.98 16.44 -4.62
CA GLY A 43 -1.27 16.38 -5.89
C GLY A 43 0.12 15.77 -5.81
N HIS A 44 0.56 15.31 -4.63
CA HIS A 44 1.85 14.63 -4.51
C HIS A 44 1.83 13.36 -5.36
N PHE A 45 2.84 13.21 -6.20
CA PHE A 45 2.95 12.07 -7.11
C PHE A 45 4.32 11.43 -6.93
N MET A 46 4.33 10.10 -6.81
CA MET A 46 5.55 9.31 -6.80
C MET A 46 5.55 8.45 -8.05
N ASP A 47 6.52 8.72 -8.94
CA ASP A 47 6.68 7.94 -10.17
C ASP A 47 7.04 6.48 -9.85
N CYS A 48 7.09 5.65 -10.87
CA CYS A 48 7.26 4.21 -10.73
C CYS A 48 8.44 3.89 -9.80
N HIS A 49 8.15 3.21 -8.70
CA HIS A 49 9.13 2.86 -7.68
C HIS A 49 8.71 1.56 -6.98
N THR A 50 9.69 0.86 -6.42
CA THR A 50 9.42 -0.29 -5.56
C THR A 50 9.23 0.19 -4.13
N ALA A 51 8.58 -0.63 -3.31
CA ALA A 51 8.49 -0.37 -1.88
C ALA A 51 9.90 -0.49 -1.26
N PRO A 52 10.33 0.48 -0.44
CA PRO A 52 11.65 0.41 0.18
C PRO A 52 11.75 -0.71 1.22
N PHE A 53 10.63 -1.09 1.81
CA PHE A 53 10.56 -2.18 2.77
C PHE A 53 9.11 -2.63 2.89
N ARG A 54 8.94 -3.83 3.39
CA ARG A 54 7.65 -4.47 3.62
C ARG A 54 6.90 -3.76 4.76
N ARG A 55 5.60 -3.47 4.56
CA ARG A 55 4.82 -2.74 5.56
C ARG A 55 3.31 -2.86 5.33
N TRP A 56 2.56 -2.61 6.39
CA TRP A 56 1.12 -2.41 6.33
C TRP A 56 0.82 -0.93 6.33
N GLN A 57 -0.17 -0.51 5.55
CA GLN A 57 -0.67 0.87 5.60
C GLN A 57 -2.19 0.87 5.65
N VAL A 58 -2.73 1.78 6.47
CA VAL A 58 -4.17 2.01 6.60
C VAL A 58 -4.43 3.48 6.30
N GLY A 59 -5.33 3.75 5.36
CA GLY A 59 -5.75 5.12 5.06
C GLY A 59 -6.67 5.66 6.14
N LEU A 60 -6.39 6.87 6.62
CA LEU A 60 -7.21 7.55 7.62
C LEU A 60 -7.95 8.74 7.03
N VAL A 61 -7.30 9.51 6.17
CA VAL A 61 -7.86 10.70 5.51
C VAL A 61 -7.37 10.71 4.07
N GLY A 62 -8.28 11.02 3.15
CA GLY A 62 -7.93 11.16 1.72
C GLY A 62 -7.76 9.83 1.01
N ARG A 63 -7.64 9.91 -0.32
CA ARG A 63 -7.50 8.76 -1.20
C ARG A 63 -6.05 8.59 -1.63
N THR A 64 -5.66 7.33 -1.88
CA THR A 64 -4.37 6.99 -2.46
C THR A 64 -4.63 6.18 -3.73
N ILE A 65 -4.08 6.60 -4.85
CA ILE A 65 -4.23 5.90 -6.13
C ILE A 65 -2.91 5.22 -6.46
N ILE A 66 -2.93 3.89 -6.57
CA ILE A 66 -1.78 3.09 -6.96
C ILE A 66 -1.94 2.69 -8.42
N GLY A 67 -0.99 3.11 -9.26
CA GLY A 67 -0.98 2.77 -10.68
C GLY A 67 -0.02 1.62 -10.95
N LEU A 68 -0.44 0.70 -11.83
CA LEU A 68 0.34 -0.47 -12.21
C LEU A 68 0.85 -0.33 -13.65
N SER A 69 1.86 -1.12 -14.00
CA SER A 69 2.54 -1.03 -15.29
C SER A 69 1.65 -1.43 -16.47
N ASP A 70 0.56 -2.16 -16.22
CA ASP A 70 -0.40 -2.53 -17.27
C ASP A 70 -1.40 -1.42 -17.61
N GLY A 71 -1.26 -0.25 -16.98
CA GLY A 71 -2.15 0.90 -17.18
C GLY A 71 -3.37 0.90 -16.27
N THR A 72 -3.55 -0.11 -15.45
CA THR A 72 -4.64 -0.14 -14.47
C THR A 72 -4.24 0.59 -13.19
N SER A 73 -5.24 0.94 -12.39
CA SER A 73 -5.00 1.56 -11.10
C SER A 73 -6.04 1.10 -10.10
N HIS A 74 -5.70 1.26 -8.82
CA HIS A 74 -6.61 0.97 -7.73
C HIS A 74 -6.65 2.17 -6.79
N THR A 75 -7.86 2.61 -6.43
CA THR A 75 -8.07 3.73 -5.51
C THR A 75 -8.36 3.18 -4.12
N PHE A 76 -7.48 3.48 -3.19
CA PHE A 76 -7.66 3.14 -1.78
C PHE A 76 -8.33 4.33 -1.08
N VAL A 77 -9.42 4.05 -0.39
CA VAL A 77 -10.18 5.06 0.36
C VAL A 77 -9.92 4.88 1.86
N PRO A 78 -10.28 5.87 2.70
CA PRO A 78 -10.09 5.72 4.15
C PRO A 78 -10.74 4.44 4.68
N GLY A 79 -10.00 3.71 5.50
CA GLY A 79 -10.41 2.41 6.04
C GLY A 79 -9.88 1.21 5.24
N ASP A 80 -9.43 1.40 4.01
CA ASP A 80 -8.78 0.32 3.26
C ASP A 80 -7.39 0.05 3.84
N VAL A 81 -7.05 -1.23 3.92
CA VAL A 81 -5.76 -1.69 4.44
C VAL A 81 -4.98 -2.32 3.28
N ARG A 82 -3.70 -1.99 3.17
CA ARG A 82 -2.84 -2.60 2.17
C ARG A 82 -1.54 -3.12 2.78
N LEU A 83 -1.23 -4.35 2.46
CA LEU A 83 0.08 -4.95 2.73
C LEU A 83 0.96 -4.69 1.51
N ILE A 84 2.02 -3.93 1.68
CA ILE A 84 2.91 -3.53 0.60
C ILE A 84 4.18 -4.35 0.69
N VAL A 85 4.38 -5.23 -0.29
CA VAL A 85 5.52 -6.16 -0.33
C VAL A 85 6.20 -6.20 -1.71
N ASP A 86 5.89 -5.26 -2.60
CA ASP A 86 6.53 -5.16 -3.91
C ASP A 86 7.89 -4.45 -3.82
N THR A 87 8.81 -5.08 -3.10
CA THR A 87 10.14 -4.53 -2.84
C THR A 87 11.12 -4.77 -3.98
N THR A 88 10.70 -5.48 -5.01
CA THR A 88 11.52 -5.81 -6.19
C THR A 88 10.72 -5.53 -7.46
N GLY A 89 11.38 -5.67 -8.62
CA GLY A 89 10.72 -5.55 -9.92
C GLY A 89 10.51 -4.10 -10.33
N LYS A 90 9.45 -3.86 -11.11
CA LYS A 90 9.19 -2.54 -11.70
C LYS A 90 8.51 -1.55 -10.77
N GLY A 91 7.82 -2.05 -9.74
CA GLY A 91 7.13 -1.19 -8.79
C GLY A 91 5.81 -0.64 -9.28
N HIS A 92 5.40 0.48 -8.68
CA HIS A 92 4.11 1.10 -8.90
C HIS A 92 4.23 2.62 -8.81
N THR A 93 3.20 3.34 -9.27
CA THR A 93 3.09 4.78 -9.04
C THR A 93 2.12 5.04 -7.89
N THR A 94 2.28 6.19 -7.24
CA THR A 94 1.41 6.60 -6.14
C THR A 94 0.99 8.04 -6.33
N THR A 95 -0.31 8.30 -6.26
CA THR A 95 -0.88 9.65 -6.38
C THR A 95 -1.78 9.92 -5.18
N TYR A 96 -1.67 11.12 -4.63
CA TYR A 96 -2.51 11.62 -3.53
C TYR A 96 -3.34 12.78 -4.05
N PRO A 97 -4.56 12.53 -4.60
CA PRO A 97 -5.32 13.57 -5.32
C PRO A 97 -6.04 14.58 -4.43
N ASP A 98 -6.27 14.24 -3.17
CA ASP A 98 -7.07 15.08 -2.26
C ASP A 98 -6.22 16.13 -1.56
N GLY A 99 -6.87 17.03 -0.81
CA GLY A 99 -6.19 18.14 -0.15
C GLY A 99 -5.18 17.71 0.90
N LEU A 100 -5.49 16.64 1.63
CA LEU A 100 -4.61 16.07 2.65
C LEU A 100 -4.81 14.57 2.67
N THR A 101 -3.72 13.83 2.70
CA THR A 101 -3.76 12.37 2.87
C THR A 101 -2.99 12.01 4.13
N ILE A 102 -3.63 11.24 5.00
CA ILE A 102 -3.01 10.73 6.22
C ILE A 102 -3.11 9.22 6.20
N THR A 103 -1.98 8.55 6.36
CA THR A 103 -1.91 7.09 6.45
C THR A 103 -1.19 6.67 7.71
N MET A 104 -1.59 5.54 8.25
CA MET A 104 -0.94 4.88 9.37
C MET A 104 -0.11 3.72 8.82
N GLN A 105 1.13 3.59 9.26
CA GLN A 105 2.04 2.58 8.79
C GLN A 105 2.55 1.71 9.93
N ILE A 106 2.55 0.40 9.72
CA ILE A 106 3.11 -0.59 10.63
C ILE A 106 4.14 -1.39 9.84
N ALA A 107 5.38 -1.41 10.32
CA ALA A 107 6.48 -2.07 9.63
C ALA A 107 7.35 -2.86 10.60
N PRO A 108 7.96 -3.97 10.16
CA PRO A 108 8.95 -4.66 10.99
C PRO A 108 10.09 -3.73 11.37
N ASN A 109 10.57 -3.86 12.59
CA ASN A 109 11.64 -3.03 13.13
C ASN A 109 12.99 -3.77 13.02
N ASP A 110 13.31 -4.23 11.83
CA ASP A 110 14.53 -5.00 11.57
C ASP A 110 15.46 -4.35 10.56
#